data_ea7ec68b95b57f3aef57128321b4a8ef
#
_entry.id   ea7ec68b95b57f3aef57128321b4a8ef
#
_cell.length_a   1.000
_cell.length_b   1.000
_cell.length_c   1.000
_cell.angle_alpha   90.00
_cell.angle_beta   90.00
_cell.angle_gamma   90.00
#
_symmetry.space_group_name_H-M   'P 1'
#
loop_
_entity.id
_entity.type
_entity.pdbx_description
1 polymer ?
#
loop_
_entity_poly.entity_id
_entity_poly.type
_entity_poly.pdbx_seq_one_letter_code
_entity_poly.pdbx_strand_id
1 'polypeptide(L)'
;MAGSCFWSPAFGKQGGVLTCLSDSFDYEVVQWKRDTSGRVVSVVLKINDYSINIVNIYAPTNLTERKVFFGNLHEYFLPSDAIVVAGDFNCYEYQSDKTGGNFSCAKYLAHFRSTFNLIDAWHRLNPRSKQCTWFNSDFSIGSRLDKFFVSQSLFSFVSNCVIKPVCFSDHDIVYLTIRLDDLRPRRPGLWKFNNSLLQDTNFSEYISDRMNALIEGMEHFPSVKLWWDFFKNSLKAEMISFSKTKRKNLSHERVALTNEIIKLKALLVAGDFSVSPVIRDLENKLKELVLKELSGVAIRSKARWLEEGEKPSRFFFRLERERIKRNSFFSVLDSNDVEVFSHAEIEQEIVQFYSNLFSSEPIDTLCKQTCLASIENHLDFSQRRSCEGFLSLQELSEAVGTLNLGKSPGSDGFSVEFYLHFWEILGLFLLRVANQCFRDGNLCDSMKGSVTRLIYKKRGDIKNLKNWRPISLLNVDYKIISKVLTSRLAKVLEFIVNPDQTCSVPGRSIFSNVTLLRDIIDFIQETDECAILVS
;
A
#
# COMPACT_ATOMS: atom_id res chain seq x y z
N MET A 1 -0.60 2.99 2.60
CA MET A 1 -1.45 4.16 2.85
C MET A 1 -0.58 5.31 3.30
N ALA A 2 0.24 5.86 2.46
CA ALA A 2 0.96 7.08 2.78
C ALA A 2 0.57 8.10 1.71
N GLY A 3 -0.31 9.03 2.12
CA GLY A 3 -0.63 10.23 1.36
C GLY A 3 0.47 11.28 1.42
N SER A 4 0.16 12.50 1.09
CA SER A 4 1.11 13.61 1.15
C SER A 4 1.51 13.92 2.58
N CYS A 5 2.80 14.11 2.85
CA CYS A 5 3.32 14.47 4.17
C CYS A 5 4.06 15.81 4.11
N PHE A 6 3.80 16.68 5.10
CA PHE A 6 4.39 17.99 5.26
C PHE A 6 5.00 18.09 6.64
N TRP A 7 6.24 18.58 6.76
CA TRP A 7 6.92 18.62 8.05
C TRP A 7 7.81 19.84 8.23
N SER A 8 7.96 20.26 9.47
CA SER A 8 8.99 21.14 9.96
C SER A 8 9.94 20.34 10.85
N PRO A 9 11.23 20.22 10.50
CA PRO A 9 12.15 19.32 11.20
C PRO A 9 12.46 19.80 12.61
N ALA A 10 12.69 18.85 13.53
CA ALA A 10 13.17 19.15 14.87
C ALA A 10 14.54 19.84 14.83
N PHE A 11 14.79 20.72 15.81
CA PHE A 11 16.09 21.32 16.04
C PHE A 11 16.70 20.72 17.33
N GLY A 12 17.73 19.90 17.21
CA GLY A 12 18.29 19.15 18.33
C GLY A 12 17.30 18.14 18.90
N LYS A 13 17.02 18.23 20.21
CA LYS A 13 16.08 17.34 20.92
C LYS A 13 14.65 17.90 21.02
N GLN A 14 14.39 19.09 20.50
CA GLN A 14 13.10 19.78 20.61
C GLN A 14 12.49 20.08 19.25
N GLY A 15 11.16 20.13 19.19
CA GLY A 15 10.44 20.41 17.97
C GLY A 15 10.22 19.18 17.10
N GLY A 16 9.83 19.43 15.87
CA GLY A 16 9.43 18.43 14.89
C GLY A 16 7.91 18.31 14.78
N VAL A 17 7.34 18.86 13.68
CA VAL A 17 5.91 18.79 13.39
C VAL A 17 5.72 18.08 12.05
N LEU A 18 4.81 17.11 12.01
CA LEU A 18 4.50 16.34 10.82
C LEU A 18 2.99 16.33 10.59
N THR A 19 2.56 16.71 9.38
CA THR A 19 1.18 16.57 8.91
C THR A 19 1.15 15.56 7.76
N CYS A 20 0.43 14.46 7.94
CA CYS A 20 0.24 13.43 6.92
C CYS A 20 -1.20 13.39 6.47
N LEU A 21 -1.42 13.36 5.16
CA LEU A 21 -2.73 13.25 4.53
C LEU A 21 -2.89 11.83 3.98
N SER A 22 -4.08 11.27 4.14
CA SER A 22 -4.39 9.92 3.61
C SER A 22 -4.90 10.02 2.18
N ASP A 23 -4.49 9.08 1.32
CA ASP A 23 -5.04 8.92 -0.04
C ASP A 23 -6.44 8.29 -0.05
N SER A 24 -7.08 8.12 1.11
CA SER A 24 -8.40 7.49 1.21
C SER A 24 -9.56 8.38 0.75
N PHE A 25 -9.33 9.66 0.52
CA PHE A 25 -10.30 10.63 0.00
C PHE A 25 -9.64 11.55 -1.02
N ASP A 26 -10.46 12.21 -1.84
CA ASP A 26 -9.97 13.12 -2.88
C ASP A 26 -9.77 14.52 -2.29
N TYR A 27 -8.60 15.09 -2.50
CA TYR A 27 -8.22 16.44 -2.10
C TYR A 27 -7.14 17.00 -3.03
N GLU A 28 -7.08 18.31 -3.10
CA GLU A 28 -5.99 19.06 -3.72
C GLU A 28 -5.21 19.82 -2.66
N VAL A 29 -3.89 19.79 -2.70
CA VAL A 29 -3.04 20.64 -1.86
C VAL A 29 -2.77 21.95 -2.61
N VAL A 30 -3.45 23.02 -2.20
CA VAL A 30 -3.36 24.33 -2.86
C VAL A 30 -2.04 25.02 -2.51
N GLN A 31 -1.70 25.05 -1.22
CA GLN A 31 -0.51 25.75 -0.70
C GLN A 31 -0.07 25.12 0.62
N TRP A 32 1.21 25.25 0.95
CA TRP A 32 1.70 24.92 2.28
C TRP A 32 2.89 25.78 2.69
N LYS A 33 3.06 25.98 4.01
CA LYS A 33 4.12 26.76 4.63
C LYS A 33 4.62 26.05 5.89
N ARG A 34 5.88 26.23 6.25
CA ARG A 34 6.44 25.76 7.52
C ARG A 34 7.35 26.82 8.12
N ASP A 35 7.59 26.72 9.41
CA ASP A 35 8.63 27.49 10.08
C ASP A 35 10.01 26.82 9.93
N THR A 36 11.05 27.46 10.41
CA THR A 36 12.42 26.96 10.45
C THR A 36 12.80 26.34 11.80
N SER A 37 11.98 26.56 12.83
CA SER A 37 12.24 26.12 14.21
C SER A 37 11.62 24.77 14.59
N GLY A 38 10.94 24.10 13.64
CA GLY A 38 10.28 22.80 13.90
C GLY A 38 8.99 22.91 14.71
N ARG A 39 8.29 24.05 14.66
CA ARG A 39 7.14 24.35 15.49
C ARG A 39 5.81 24.41 14.74
N VAL A 40 5.83 24.73 13.44
CA VAL A 40 4.61 24.96 12.67
C VAL A 40 4.67 24.33 11.28
N VAL A 41 3.59 23.66 10.90
CA VAL A 41 3.30 23.26 9.52
C VAL A 41 1.88 23.70 9.19
N SER A 42 1.71 24.47 8.13
CA SER A 42 0.42 24.91 7.62
C SER A 42 0.21 24.35 6.22
N VAL A 43 -0.98 23.77 5.97
CA VAL A 43 -1.35 23.17 4.68
C VAL A 43 -2.78 23.57 4.34
N VAL A 44 -3.00 24.10 3.14
CA VAL A 44 -4.34 24.36 2.60
C VAL A 44 -4.77 23.20 1.74
N LEU A 45 -5.87 22.58 2.12
CA LEU A 45 -6.53 21.51 1.39
C LEU A 45 -7.80 22.04 0.74
N LYS A 46 -7.95 21.80 -0.55
CA LYS A 46 -9.22 21.97 -1.25
C LYS A 46 -9.91 20.62 -1.34
N ILE A 47 -11.14 20.54 -0.84
CA ILE A 47 -12.00 19.36 -0.85
C ILE A 47 -13.31 19.80 -1.51
N ASN A 48 -13.57 19.33 -2.73
CA ASN A 48 -14.60 19.88 -3.61
C ASN A 48 -14.34 21.39 -3.82
N ASP A 49 -15.32 22.24 -3.50
CA ASP A 49 -15.21 23.70 -3.61
C ASP A 49 -14.86 24.41 -2.29
N TYR A 50 -14.53 23.64 -1.23
CA TYR A 50 -14.25 24.18 0.10
C TYR A 50 -12.78 24.03 0.47
N SER A 51 -12.15 25.11 0.89
CA SER A 51 -10.75 25.14 1.27
C SER A 51 -10.57 25.20 2.79
N ILE A 52 -9.69 24.34 3.33
CA ILE A 52 -9.39 24.27 4.76
C ILE A 52 -7.88 24.45 4.97
N ASN A 53 -7.50 25.44 5.76
CA ASN A 53 -6.13 25.60 6.22
C ASN A 53 -5.92 24.82 7.53
N ILE A 54 -5.11 23.77 7.49
CA ILE A 54 -4.70 22.97 8.65
C ILE A 54 -3.35 23.47 9.14
N VAL A 55 -3.31 24.05 10.32
CA VAL A 55 -2.11 24.54 10.99
C VAL A 55 -1.76 23.62 12.14
N ASN A 56 -0.75 22.78 11.96
CA ASN A 56 -0.27 21.86 12.98
C ASN A 56 0.89 22.48 13.74
N ILE A 57 0.80 22.48 15.10
CA ILE A 57 1.74 23.18 15.96
C ILE A 57 2.33 22.30 17.06
N TYR A 58 3.54 22.66 17.47
CA TYR A 58 4.18 22.25 18.73
C TYR A 58 4.69 23.49 19.45
N ALA A 59 3.90 24.01 20.37
CA ALA A 59 4.19 25.26 21.06
C ALA A 59 5.40 25.11 22.02
N PRO A 60 6.22 26.15 22.22
CA PRO A 60 7.34 26.12 23.17
C PRO A 60 6.89 25.81 24.60
N THR A 61 7.69 25.05 25.35
CA THR A 61 7.49 24.81 26.78
C THR A 61 7.81 26.03 27.63
N ASN A 62 8.75 26.87 27.20
CA ASN A 62 9.09 28.12 27.86
C ASN A 62 7.97 29.15 27.72
N LEU A 63 7.57 29.79 28.83
CA LEU A 63 6.44 30.71 28.87
C LEU A 63 6.65 31.95 27.98
N THR A 64 7.85 32.55 28.01
CA THR A 64 8.17 33.75 27.26
C THR A 64 8.16 33.48 25.75
N GLU A 65 8.83 32.43 25.32
CA GLU A 65 8.84 31.99 23.93
C GLU A 65 7.43 31.63 23.44
N ARG A 66 6.64 30.99 24.28
CA ARG A 66 5.26 30.58 23.94
C ARG A 66 4.33 31.78 23.75
N LYS A 67 4.51 32.87 24.53
CA LYS A 67 3.74 34.10 24.30
C LYS A 67 4.06 34.74 22.96
N VAL A 68 5.35 34.80 22.59
CA VAL A 68 5.81 35.32 21.29
C VAL A 68 5.30 34.42 20.16
N PHE A 69 5.37 33.11 20.36
CA PHE A 69 4.91 32.11 19.39
C PHE A 69 3.41 32.29 19.03
N PHE A 70 2.52 32.42 20.02
CA PHE A 70 1.10 32.66 19.75
C PHE A 70 0.84 34.06 19.17
N GLY A 71 1.63 35.05 19.47
CA GLY A 71 1.56 36.40 18.85
C GLY A 71 1.81 36.34 17.34
N ASN A 72 2.71 35.49 16.89
CA ASN A 72 3.16 35.44 15.50
C ASN A 72 2.50 34.25 14.72
N LEU A 73 1.72 33.38 15.36
CA LEU A 73 1.17 32.19 14.73
C LEU A 73 0.25 32.50 13.53
N HIS A 74 -0.38 33.68 13.53
CA HIS A 74 -1.23 34.14 12.44
C HIS A 74 -0.51 34.26 11.08
N GLU A 75 0.81 34.40 11.06
CA GLU A 75 1.61 34.42 9.83
C GLU A 75 1.54 33.11 9.04
N TYR A 76 1.07 32.04 9.68
CA TYR A 76 0.85 30.71 9.08
C TYR A 76 -0.61 30.48 8.69
N PHE A 77 -1.49 31.47 8.84
CA PHE A 77 -2.87 31.39 8.38
C PHE A 77 -2.91 31.73 6.90
N LEU A 78 -2.97 30.71 6.08
CA LEU A 78 -3.01 30.84 4.64
C LEU A 78 -4.46 31.09 4.17
N PRO A 79 -4.67 31.79 3.04
CA PRO A 79 -6.00 32.06 2.49
C PRO A 79 -6.81 30.78 2.31
N SER A 80 -8.00 30.72 2.94
CA SER A 80 -8.89 29.54 2.93
C SER A 80 -10.27 29.91 3.49
N ASP A 81 -11.28 29.08 3.24
CA ASP A 81 -12.63 29.28 3.75
C ASP A 81 -12.73 28.98 5.25
N ALA A 82 -11.86 28.10 5.75
CA ALA A 82 -11.82 27.70 7.14
C ALA A 82 -10.41 27.41 7.64
N ILE A 83 -10.23 27.51 8.95
CA ILE A 83 -8.96 27.25 9.64
C ILE A 83 -9.17 26.20 10.73
N VAL A 84 -8.21 25.27 10.80
CA VAL A 84 -8.05 24.30 11.89
C VAL A 84 -6.64 24.45 12.46
N VAL A 85 -6.51 24.83 13.73
CA VAL A 85 -5.24 24.83 14.44
C VAL A 85 -5.22 23.62 15.38
N ALA A 86 -4.26 22.73 15.21
CA ALA A 86 -4.15 21.47 15.95
C ALA A 86 -2.73 21.22 16.43
N GLY A 87 -2.58 20.44 17.49
CA GLY A 87 -1.29 19.99 18.01
C GLY A 87 -1.13 20.19 19.52
N ASP A 88 0.11 20.19 19.96
CA ASP A 88 0.47 20.42 21.37
C ASP A 88 0.67 21.91 21.63
N PHE A 89 -0.24 22.49 22.41
CA PHE A 89 -0.21 23.91 22.78
C PHE A 89 0.68 24.19 24.00
N ASN A 90 1.15 23.18 24.71
CA ASN A 90 1.96 23.28 25.93
C ASN A 90 1.37 24.26 26.99
N CYS A 91 0.06 24.51 26.93
CA CYS A 91 -0.67 25.36 27.87
C CYS A 91 -2.17 25.03 27.88
N TYR A 92 -2.83 25.52 28.90
CA TYR A 92 -4.26 25.34 29.11
C TYR A 92 -4.97 26.66 29.39
N GLU A 93 -6.23 26.75 28.99
CA GLU A 93 -7.07 27.93 29.13
C GLU A 93 -8.07 27.79 30.29
N TYR A 94 -8.64 26.61 30.46
CA TYR A 94 -9.70 26.35 31.43
C TYR A 94 -9.16 25.60 32.65
N GLN A 95 -9.82 25.84 33.81
CA GLN A 95 -9.52 25.07 35.03
C GLN A 95 -9.80 23.57 34.87
N SER A 96 -10.77 23.23 34.03
CA SER A 96 -11.07 21.85 33.67
C SER A 96 -9.97 21.14 32.86
N ASP A 97 -9.01 21.89 32.27
CA ASP A 97 -7.90 21.37 31.48
C ASP A 97 -6.76 20.83 32.34
N LYS A 98 -6.84 20.96 33.68
CA LYS A 98 -5.75 20.55 34.57
C LYS A 98 -6.28 19.83 35.80
N THR A 99 -5.53 18.81 36.23
CA THR A 99 -5.70 18.14 37.51
C THR A 99 -4.38 18.16 38.26
N GLY A 100 -4.44 18.37 39.57
CA GLY A 100 -3.25 18.47 40.42
C GLY A 100 -2.40 19.72 40.19
N GLY A 101 -1.57 20.09 41.16
CA GLY A 101 -0.69 21.25 41.10
C GLY A 101 -1.41 22.61 40.98
N ASN A 102 -0.61 23.68 40.84
CA ASN A 102 -1.16 25.05 40.75
C ASN A 102 -1.71 25.33 39.35
N PHE A 103 -2.89 25.95 39.30
CA PHE A 103 -3.51 26.41 38.05
C PHE A 103 -3.00 27.80 37.68
N SER A 104 -2.56 27.95 36.45
CA SER A 104 -2.20 29.25 35.86
C SER A 104 -2.77 29.32 34.44
N CYS A 105 -3.85 30.08 34.26
CA CYS A 105 -4.50 30.25 32.97
C CYS A 105 -3.59 30.97 31.96
N ALA A 106 -3.51 30.42 30.76
CA ALA A 106 -2.80 31.03 29.63
C ALA A 106 -3.69 32.13 28.96
N LYS A 107 -3.80 33.32 29.58
CA LYS A 107 -4.59 34.45 29.04
C LYS A 107 -4.25 34.79 27.59
N TYR A 108 -2.98 34.64 27.19
CA TYR A 108 -2.54 34.84 25.81
C TYR A 108 -3.13 33.83 24.83
N LEU A 109 -3.40 32.60 25.27
CA LEU A 109 -4.07 31.58 24.44
C LEU A 109 -5.54 31.94 24.25
N ALA A 110 -6.23 32.39 25.32
CA ALA A 110 -7.60 32.88 25.24
C ALA A 110 -7.71 34.10 24.32
N HIS A 111 -6.74 35.03 24.41
CA HIS A 111 -6.65 36.19 23.51
C HIS A 111 -6.45 35.75 22.05
N PHE A 112 -5.48 34.87 21.78
CA PHE A 112 -5.25 34.32 20.43
C PHE A 112 -6.55 33.68 19.87
N ARG A 113 -7.18 32.82 20.62
CA ARG A 113 -8.42 32.14 20.22
C ARG A 113 -9.56 33.15 19.90
N SER A 114 -9.74 34.16 20.73
CA SER A 114 -10.78 35.19 20.52
C SER A 114 -10.48 36.09 19.33
N THR A 115 -9.22 36.49 19.14
CA THR A 115 -8.79 37.36 18.02
C THR A 115 -9.09 36.74 16.67
N PHE A 116 -8.90 35.41 16.53
CA PHE A 116 -9.12 34.70 15.28
C PHE A 116 -10.45 33.96 15.23
N ASN A 117 -11.36 34.25 16.16
CA ASN A 117 -12.70 33.63 16.24
C ASN A 117 -12.68 32.10 16.14
N LEU A 118 -11.75 31.49 16.89
CA LEU A 118 -11.57 30.04 16.93
C LEU A 118 -12.33 29.42 18.10
N ILE A 119 -12.86 28.22 17.88
CA ILE A 119 -13.60 27.43 18.88
C ILE A 119 -12.71 26.26 19.32
N ASP A 120 -12.51 26.07 20.62
CA ASP A 120 -11.98 24.82 21.17
C ASP A 120 -13.02 23.70 20.96
N ALA A 121 -12.78 22.85 19.97
CA ALA A 121 -13.76 21.87 19.53
C ALA A 121 -14.09 20.87 20.64
N TRP A 122 -13.09 20.39 21.41
CA TRP A 122 -13.33 19.44 22.49
C TRP A 122 -14.09 20.07 23.63
N HIS A 123 -13.69 21.23 24.09
CA HIS A 123 -14.34 21.93 25.21
C HIS A 123 -15.79 22.31 24.87
N ARG A 124 -16.06 22.71 23.64
CA ARG A 124 -17.40 23.09 23.17
C ARG A 124 -18.34 21.89 23.11
N LEU A 125 -17.86 20.71 22.69
CA LEU A 125 -18.64 19.48 22.58
C LEU A 125 -18.76 18.73 23.92
N ASN A 126 -17.84 18.95 24.86
CA ASN A 126 -17.75 18.23 26.12
C ASN A 126 -17.70 19.20 27.35
N PRO A 127 -18.67 20.13 27.52
CA PRO A 127 -18.55 21.26 28.47
C PRO A 127 -18.50 20.84 29.93
N ARG A 128 -18.98 19.63 30.25
CA ARG A 128 -18.98 19.09 31.61
C ARG A 128 -17.92 18.03 31.87
N SER A 129 -17.14 17.67 30.84
CA SER A 129 -16.10 16.64 30.93
C SER A 129 -14.77 17.23 31.37
N LYS A 130 -14.01 16.45 32.14
CA LYS A 130 -12.63 16.72 32.48
C LYS A 130 -11.78 15.57 31.96
N GLN A 131 -10.95 15.82 30.99
CA GLN A 131 -10.00 14.85 30.46
C GLN A 131 -8.67 15.55 30.17
N CYS A 132 -7.58 14.85 30.46
CA CYS A 132 -6.23 15.31 30.18
C CYS A 132 -5.68 14.54 28.96
N THR A 133 -4.82 15.18 28.20
CA THR A 133 -4.08 14.52 27.10
C THR A 133 -2.67 14.12 27.52
N TRP A 134 -2.18 14.65 28.62
CA TRP A 134 -0.86 14.35 29.18
C TRP A 134 -0.94 14.17 30.70
N PHE A 135 -0.15 13.24 31.22
CA PHE A 135 0.06 13.03 32.65
C PHE A 135 1.57 12.91 32.91
N ASN A 136 1.99 13.40 34.09
CA ASN A 136 3.35 13.12 34.56
C ASN A 136 3.52 11.63 34.90
N SER A 137 4.76 11.19 35.14
CA SER A 137 5.12 9.77 35.31
C SER A 137 4.43 9.07 36.50
N ASP A 138 4.03 9.81 37.53
CA ASP A 138 3.33 9.28 38.71
C ASP A 138 1.80 9.51 38.67
N PHE A 139 1.29 10.11 37.60
CA PHE A 139 -0.13 10.47 37.38
C PHE A 139 -0.68 11.50 38.37
N SER A 140 0.17 12.16 39.18
CA SER A 140 -0.27 13.16 40.15
C SER A 140 -0.73 14.48 39.50
N ILE A 141 -0.22 14.77 38.29
CA ILE A 141 -0.56 15.97 37.52
C ILE A 141 -0.99 15.55 36.12
N GLY A 142 -2.16 16.00 35.70
CA GLY A 142 -2.64 15.84 34.35
C GLY A 142 -2.97 17.18 33.71
N SER A 143 -2.80 17.29 32.38
CA SER A 143 -3.10 18.51 31.63
C SER A 143 -3.64 18.17 30.24
N ARG A 144 -4.60 18.94 29.75
CA ARG A 144 -5.07 18.88 28.36
C ARG A 144 -4.27 19.89 27.54
N LEU A 145 -3.17 19.42 26.95
CA LEU A 145 -2.22 20.23 26.18
C LEU A 145 -2.51 20.19 24.68
N ASP A 146 -3.02 19.03 24.21
CA ASP A 146 -3.33 18.80 22.79
C ASP A 146 -4.77 19.22 22.50
N LYS A 147 -4.96 20.05 21.49
CA LYS A 147 -6.24 20.69 21.17
C LYS A 147 -6.49 20.77 19.67
N PHE A 148 -7.78 20.90 19.32
CA PHE A 148 -8.24 21.35 18.01
C PHE A 148 -9.01 22.66 18.19
N PHE A 149 -8.47 23.73 17.63
CA PHE A 149 -9.19 24.98 17.45
C PHE A 149 -9.68 25.07 16.01
N VAL A 150 -10.95 25.31 15.81
CA VAL A 150 -11.60 25.39 14.50
C VAL A 150 -12.27 26.74 14.31
N SER A 151 -12.27 27.28 13.09
CA SER A 151 -13.02 28.50 12.76
C SER A 151 -14.54 28.28 12.96
N GLN A 152 -15.24 29.35 13.27
CA GLN A 152 -16.70 29.32 13.46
C GLN A 152 -17.43 28.74 12.24
N SER A 153 -16.97 29.06 11.03
CA SER A 153 -17.55 28.55 9.77
C SER A 153 -17.48 27.03 9.66
N LEU A 154 -16.36 26.42 10.14
CA LEU A 154 -16.16 24.97 10.06
C LEU A 154 -16.83 24.21 11.21
N PHE A 155 -17.09 24.87 12.34
CA PHE A 155 -17.60 24.20 13.54
C PHE A 155 -18.96 23.52 13.33
N SER A 156 -19.81 24.04 12.44
CA SER A 156 -21.09 23.44 12.08
C SER A 156 -20.96 22.05 11.44
N PHE A 157 -19.82 21.76 10.82
CA PHE A 157 -19.49 20.46 10.23
C PHE A 157 -18.77 19.51 11.20
N VAL A 158 -18.40 19.97 12.39
CA VAL A 158 -17.77 19.14 13.41
C VAL A 158 -18.81 18.27 14.09
N SER A 159 -18.68 16.96 13.92
CA SER A 159 -19.62 15.98 14.50
C SER A 159 -19.12 15.38 15.80
N ASN A 160 -17.82 15.33 16.06
CA ASN A 160 -17.24 14.75 17.25
C ASN A 160 -15.81 15.24 17.51
N CYS A 161 -15.44 15.35 18.81
CA CYS A 161 -14.06 15.56 19.24
C CYS A 161 -13.82 14.74 20.52
N VAL A 162 -12.91 13.76 20.47
CA VAL A 162 -12.67 12.80 21.57
C VAL A 162 -11.18 12.61 21.82
N ILE A 163 -10.84 12.36 23.10
CA ILE A 163 -9.50 12.01 23.55
C ILE A 163 -9.45 10.50 23.77
N LYS A 164 -8.41 9.83 23.22
CA LYS A 164 -8.23 8.39 23.38
C LYS A 164 -6.80 8.08 23.81
N PRO A 165 -6.62 7.15 24.77
CA PRO A 165 -5.29 6.75 25.19
C PRO A 165 -4.52 6.08 24.06
N VAL A 166 -3.20 6.32 24.05
CA VAL A 166 -2.24 5.63 23.20
C VAL A 166 -1.11 5.04 24.03
N CYS A 167 -0.54 3.94 23.55
CA CYS A 167 0.42 3.14 24.28
C CYS A 167 1.90 3.40 23.95
N PHE A 168 2.17 4.31 23.01
CA PHE A 168 3.52 4.61 22.51
C PHE A 168 3.93 6.08 22.68
N SER A 169 3.16 6.84 23.43
CA SER A 169 3.40 8.23 23.79
C SER A 169 2.94 8.48 25.21
N ASP A 170 3.53 9.45 25.88
CA ASP A 170 3.06 10.03 27.14
C ASP A 170 1.89 11.00 26.93
N HIS A 171 1.53 11.32 25.67
CA HIS A 171 0.34 12.06 25.31
C HIS A 171 -0.75 11.16 24.72
N ASP A 172 -1.98 11.40 25.11
CA ASP A 172 -3.18 10.79 24.52
C ASP A 172 -3.55 11.51 23.22
N ILE A 173 -4.09 10.77 22.24
CA ILE A 173 -4.44 11.32 20.94
C ILE A 173 -5.81 12.01 20.95
N VAL A 174 -5.90 13.17 20.31
CA VAL A 174 -7.17 13.87 20.09
C VAL A 174 -7.67 13.59 18.68
N TYR A 175 -8.93 13.18 18.55
CA TYR A 175 -9.62 12.95 17.28
C TYR A 175 -10.68 14.02 17.07
N LEU A 176 -10.61 14.71 15.94
CA LEU A 176 -11.66 15.60 15.45
C LEU A 176 -12.32 14.97 14.22
N THR A 177 -13.65 14.88 14.23
CA THR A 177 -14.43 14.39 13.09
C THR A 177 -15.20 15.53 12.46
N ILE A 178 -14.88 15.83 11.20
CA ILE A 178 -15.56 16.82 10.37
C ILE A 178 -16.30 16.05 9.27
N ARG A 179 -17.58 16.33 9.06
CA ARG A 179 -18.40 15.74 7.99
C ARG A 179 -18.61 16.79 6.92
N LEU A 180 -17.95 16.59 5.80
CA LEU A 180 -18.19 17.32 4.58
C LEU A 180 -19.03 16.41 3.68
N ASP A 181 -20.22 16.82 3.31
CA ASP A 181 -21.11 16.05 2.44
C ASP A 181 -20.43 15.85 1.07
N ASP A 182 -20.62 14.67 0.44
CA ASP A 182 -20.10 14.26 -0.88
C ASP A 182 -18.63 13.78 -1.00
N LEU A 183 -17.96 13.41 0.06
CA LEU A 183 -16.70 12.66 -0.08
C LEU A 183 -16.98 11.25 -0.62
N ARG A 184 -16.71 11.03 -1.91
CA ARG A 184 -16.80 9.69 -2.51
C ARG A 184 -15.58 8.86 -2.06
N PRO A 185 -15.78 7.73 -1.36
CA PRO A 185 -14.66 6.85 -1.03
C PRO A 185 -14.05 6.29 -2.31
N ARG A 186 -12.72 6.27 -2.40
CA ARG A 186 -12.02 5.58 -3.49
C ARG A 186 -12.46 4.11 -3.54
N ARG A 187 -12.64 3.58 -4.77
CA ARG A 187 -12.99 2.18 -4.98
C ARG A 187 -11.93 1.27 -4.32
N PRO A 188 -12.33 0.20 -3.62
CA PRO A 188 -11.38 -0.74 -3.04
C PRO A 188 -10.49 -1.33 -4.14
N GLY A 189 -9.18 -1.36 -3.90
CA GLY A 189 -8.22 -1.99 -4.80
C GLY A 189 -8.43 -3.51 -4.91
N LEU A 190 -7.70 -4.16 -5.81
CA LEU A 190 -7.73 -5.62 -5.96
C LEU A 190 -7.39 -6.32 -4.64
N TRP A 191 -8.21 -7.31 -4.30
CA TRP A 191 -7.95 -8.14 -3.13
C TRP A 191 -6.64 -8.93 -3.32
N LYS A 192 -5.83 -8.97 -2.26
CA LYS A 192 -4.62 -9.79 -2.18
C LYS A 192 -4.63 -10.56 -0.88
N PHE A 193 -4.27 -11.82 -0.96
CA PHE A 193 -4.13 -12.67 0.21
C PHE A 193 -3.07 -12.12 1.17
N ASN A 194 -3.36 -12.14 2.45
CA ASN A 194 -2.44 -11.72 3.48
C ASN A 194 -1.62 -12.92 3.98
N ASN A 195 -0.39 -13.06 3.50
CA ASN A 195 0.49 -14.18 3.84
C ASN A 195 0.76 -14.34 5.35
N SER A 196 0.59 -13.30 6.17
CA SER A 196 0.74 -13.44 7.62
C SER A 196 -0.30 -14.35 8.27
N LEU A 197 -1.40 -14.65 7.57
CA LEU A 197 -2.40 -15.60 8.04
C LEU A 197 -1.90 -17.05 7.98
N LEU A 198 -0.91 -17.35 7.14
CA LEU A 198 -0.32 -18.71 7.06
C LEU A 198 0.43 -19.12 8.34
N GLN A 199 0.75 -18.15 9.21
CA GLN A 199 1.35 -18.40 10.52
C GLN A 199 0.30 -18.67 11.62
N ASP A 200 -0.99 -18.52 11.30
CA ASP A 200 -2.10 -18.76 12.21
C ASP A 200 -2.63 -20.18 12.01
N THR A 201 -2.42 -21.05 12.99
CA THR A 201 -2.86 -22.46 12.93
C THR A 201 -4.37 -22.58 12.76
N ASN A 202 -5.15 -21.76 13.47
CA ASN A 202 -6.62 -21.75 13.35
C ASN A 202 -7.06 -21.38 11.92
N PHE A 203 -6.32 -20.48 11.25
CA PHE A 203 -6.59 -20.14 9.85
C PHE A 203 -6.29 -21.34 8.95
N SER A 204 -5.13 -21.98 9.13
CA SER A 204 -4.71 -23.11 8.29
C SER A 204 -5.66 -24.29 8.41
N GLU A 205 -6.07 -24.64 9.63
CA GLU A 205 -7.06 -25.68 9.90
C GLU A 205 -8.43 -25.34 9.28
N TYR A 206 -8.94 -24.13 9.55
CA TYR A 206 -10.21 -23.67 9.00
C TYR A 206 -10.23 -23.74 7.47
N ILE A 207 -9.18 -23.27 6.80
CA ILE A 207 -9.12 -23.25 5.34
C ILE A 207 -8.94 -24.67 4.78
N SER A 208 -8.17 -25.54 5.43
CA SER A 208 -8.06 -26.96 5.04
C SER A 208 -9.40 -27.68 5.09
N ASP A 209 -10.18 -27.47 6.15
CA ASP A 209 -11.53 -28.06 6.28
C ASP A 209 -12.47 -27.54 5.17
N ARG A 210 -12.41 -26.24 4.87
CA ARG A 210 -13.19 -25.64 3.78
C ARG A 210 -12.78 -26.16 2.41
N MET A 211 -11.47 -26.35 2.18
CA MET A 211 -10.97 -26.98 0.94
C MET A 211 -11.53 -28.40 0.79
N ASN A 212 -11.45 -29.21 1.84
CA ASN A 212 -11.95 -30.60 1.81
C ASN A 212 -13.45 -30.65 1.51
N ALA A 213 -14.26 -29.80 2.17
CA ALA A 213 -15.69 -29.72 1.90
C ALA A 213 -16.02 -29.27 0.46
N LEU A 214 -15.23 -28.36 -0.12
CA LEU A 214 -15.41 -27.96 -1.51
C LEU A 214 -14.95 -29.02 -2.51
N ILE A 215 -13.99 -29.86 -2.12
CA ILE A 215 -13.49 -31.00 -2.92
C ILE A 215 -14.54 -32.09 -3.00
N GLU A 216 -15.23 -32.43 -1.90
CA GLU A 216 -16.32 -33.37 -1.88
C GLU A 216 -17.44 -33.03 -2.87
N GLY A 217 -17.67 -31.73 -3.10
CA GLY A 217 -18.67 -31.26 -4.05
C GLY A 217 -18.22 -31.25 -5.53
N MET A 218 -16.99 -31.65 -5.85
CA MET A 218 -16.43 -31.55 -7.21
C MET A 218 -17.22 -32.35 -8.24
N GLU A 219 -17.77 -33.51 -7.87
CA GLU A 219 -18.51 -34.40 -8.77
C GLU A 219 -19.82 -33.80 -9.30
N HIS A 220 -20.34 -32.76 -8.64
CA HIS A 220 -21.55 -32.07 -9.08
C HIS A 220 -21.32 -31.06 -10.20
N PHE A 221 -20.08 -30.84 -10.61
CA PHE A 221 -19.74 -29.88 -11.64
C PHE A 221 -19.58 -30.54 -13.02
N PRO A 222 -20.04 -29.89 -14.09
CA PRO A 222 -19.92 -30.40 -15.47
C PRO A 222 -18.48 -30.61 -15.93
N SER A 223 -17.54 -29.84 -15.36
CA SER A 223 -16.12 -30.00 -15.64
C SER A 223 -15.25 -29.55 -14.46
N VAL A 224 -14.07 -30.14 -14.36
CA VAL A 224 -13.10 -29.76 -13.33
C VAL A 224 -12.59 -28.30 -13.47
N LYS A 225 -12.65 -27.74 -14.67
CA LYS A 225 -12.31 -26.31 -14.92
C LYS A 225 -13.31 -25.36 -14.28
N LEU A 226 -14.60 -25.61 -14.47
CA LEU A 226 -15.67 -24.82 -13.84
C LEU A 226 -15.63 -24.95 -12.31
N TRP A 227 -15.41 -26.19 -11.82
CA TRP A 227 -15.22 -26.42 -10.40
C TRP A 227 -14.03 -25.63 -9.85
N TRP A 228 -12.89 -25.57 -10.54
CA TRP A 228 -11.70 -24.85 -10.09
C TRP A 228 -11.93 -23.36 -9.93
N ASP A 229 -12.63 -22.74 -10.89
CA ASP A 229 -12.99 -21.33 -10.81
C ASP A 229 -13.97 -21.07 -9.65
N PHE A 230 -14.94 -21.94 -9.44
CA PHE A 230 -15.85 -21.89 -8.28
C PHE A 230 -15.08 -22.10 -6.97
N PHE A 231 -14.21 -23.11 -6.91
CA PHE A 231 -13.39 -23.43 -5.74
C PHE A 231 -12.57 -22.23 -5.30
N LYS A 232 -11.83 -21.59 -6.22
CA LYS A 232 -11.04 -20.39 -5.91
C LYS A 232 -11.90 -19.22 -5.42
N ASN A 233 -13.03 -18.96 -6.05
CA ASN A 233 -13.93 -17.90 -5.68
C ASN A 233 -14.55 -18.13 -4.29
N SER A 234 -14.98 -19.35 -4.00
CA SER A 234 -15.54 -19.75 -2.70
C SER A 234 -14.49 -19.63 -1.60
N LEU A 235 -13.29 -20.14 -1.85
CA LEU A 235 -12.18 -20.08 -0.91
C LEU A 235 -11.76 -18.64 -0.62
N LYS A 236 -11.72 -17.78 -1.63
CA LYS A 236 -11.48 -16.35 -1.48
C LYS A 236 -12.53 -15.70 -0.56
N ALA A 237 -13.80 -16.02 -0.72
CA ALA A 237 -14.87 -15.50 0.13
C ALA A 237 -14.70 -15.93 1.60
N GLU A 238 -14.33 -17.19 1.84
CA GLU A 238 -14.05 -17.73 3.18
C GLU A 238 -12.84 -17.01 3.83
N MET A 239 -11.76 -16.82 3.11
CA MET A 239 -10.58 -16.09 3.60
C MET A 239 -10.89 -14.63 3.94
N ILE A 240 -11.70 -13.97 3.12
CA ILE A 240 -12.18 -12.60 3.39
C ILE A 240 -13.03 -12.57 4.66
N SER A 241 -13.93 -13.54 4.82
CA SER A 241 -14.80 -13.69 5.99
C SER A 241 -13.96 -13.89 7.26
N PHE A 242 -13.03 -14.86 7.24
CA PHE A 242 -12.13 -15.11 8.36
C PHE A 242 -11.32 -13.87 8.75
N SER A 243 -10.74 -13.20 7.75
CA SER A 243 -9.95 -11.98 7.96
C SER A 243 -10.78 -10.85 8.57
N LYS A 244 -12.04 -10.69 8.14
CA LYS A 244 -12.98 -9.69 8.70
C LYS A 244 -13.32 -10.01 10.15
N THR A 245 -13.62 -11.28 10.46
CA THR A 245 -13.94 -11.74 11.82
C THR A 245 -12.75 -11.54 12.75
N LYS A 246 -11.56 -11.97 12.35
CA LYS A 246 -10.32 -11.76 13.12
C LYS A 246 -10.06 -10.27 13.39
N ARG A 247 -10.21 -9.42 12.37
CA ARG A 247 -10.05 -7.97 12.52
C ARG A 247 -11.11 -7.37 13.44
N LYS A 248 -12.35 -7.85 13.37
CA LYS A 248 -13.44 -7.40 14.24
C LYS A 248 -13.14 -7.75 15.70
N ASN A 249 -12.68 -8.97 15.98
CA ASN A 249 -12.33 -9.43 17.34
C ASN A 249 -11.19 -8.59 17.92
N LEU A 250 -10.10 -8.38 17.17
CA LEU A 250 -9.00 -7.51 17.59
C LEU A 250 -9.45 -6.07 17.82
N SER A 251 -10.33 -5.55 16.98
CA SER A 251 -10.89 -4.21 17.15
C SER A 251 -11.75 -4.11 18.40
N HIS A 252 -12.55 -5.13 18.71
CA HIS A 252 -13.37 -5.16 19.93
C HIS A 252 -12.50 -5.20 21.18
N GLU A 253 -11.48 -6.05 21.22
CA GLU A 253 -10.53 -6.13 22.33
C GLU A 253 -9.82 -4.79 22.55
N ARG A 254 -9.33 -4.15 21.48
CA ARG A 254 -8.72 -2.82 21.57
C ARG A 254 -9.69 -1.77 22.10
N VAL A 255 -10.94 -1.77 21.63
CA VAL A 255 -11.97 -0.83 22.10
C VAL A 255 -12.28 -1.07 23.56
N ALA A 256 -12.39 -2.32 24.02
CA ALA A 256 -12.63 -2.67 25.41
C ALA A 256 -11.51 -2.16 26.32
N LEU A 257 -10.24 -2.47 25.99
CA LEU A 257 -9.07 -1.97 26.73
C LEU A 257 -9.02 -0.44 26.75
N THR A 258 -9.27 0.20 25.61
CA THR A 258 -9.29 1.67 25.51
C THR A 258 -10.35 2.29 26.42
N ASN A 259 -11.56 1.73 26.43
CA ASN A 259 -12.66 2.23 27.25
C ASN A 259 -12.39 2.04 28.77
N GLU A 260 -11.74 0.94 29.14
CA GLU A 260 -11.35 0.67 30.52
C GLU A 260 -10.28 1.66 30.99
N ILE A 261 -9.24 1.91 30.19
CA ILE A 261 -8.23 2.93 30.48
C ILE A 261 -8.88 4.32 30.63
N ILE A 262 -9.82 4.69 29.75
CA ILE A 262 -10.54 5.98 29.86
C ILE A 262 -11.29 6.08 31.17
N LYS A 263 -12.01 5.02 31.60
CA LYS A 263 -12.73 5.00 32.90
C LYS A 263 -11.78 5.16 34.07
N LEU A 264 -10.65 4.45 34.08
CA LEU A 264 -9.65 4.54 35.15
C LEU A 264 -8.94 5.91 35.14
N LYS A 265 -8.63 6.49 34.00
CA LYS A 265 -8.10 7.87 33.92
C LYS A 265 -9.11 8.90 34.44
N ALA A 266 -10.42 8.68 34.30
CA ALA A 266 -11.43 9.55 34.89
C ALA A 266 -11.42 9.48 36.42
N LEU A 267 -11.16 8.31 37.02
CA LEU A 267 -10.97 8.16 38.48
C LEU A 267 -9.70 8.87 38.96
N LEU A 268 -8.59 8.80 38.21
CA LEU A 268 -7.41 9.61 38.49
C LEU A 268 -7.70 11.11 38.54
N VAL A 269 -8.46 11.61 37.55
CA VAL A 269 -8.89 13.02 37.48
C VAL A 269 -9.77 13.39 38.68
N ALA A 270 -10.50 12.41 39.23
CA ALA A 270 -11.30 12.57 40.45
C ALA A 270 -10.48 12.47 41.76
N GLY A 271 -9.19 12.14 41.69
CA GLY A 271 -8.26 12.07 42.84
C GLY A 271 -7.99 10.66 43.38
N ASP A 272 -8.45 9.62 42.70
CA ASP A 272 -8.12 8.22 43.05
C ASP A 272 -6.86 7.75 42.35
N PHE A 273 -5.73 7.86 43.05
CA PHE A 273 -4.41 7.45 42.53
C PHE A 273 -4.15 5.95 42.66
N SER A 274 -4.99 5.19 43.38
CA SER A 274 -4.81 3.74 43.55
C SER A 274 -4.91 2.95 42.26
N VAL A 275 -5.56 3.51 41.23
CA VAL A 275 -5.76 2.89 39.91
C VAL A 275 -4.53 2.98 39.00
N SER A 276 -3.50 3.76 39.35
CA SER A 276 -2.30 3.99 38.51
C SER A 276 -1.58 2.71 38.06
N PRO A 277 -1.34 1.69 38.91
CA PRO A 277 -0.71 0.45 38.49
C PRO A 277 -1.55 -0.33 37.45
N VAL A 278 -2.88 -0.31 37.62
CA VAL A 278 -3.81 -1.00 36.71
C VAL A 278 -3.80 -0.34 35.32
N ILE A 279 -3.76 1.00 35.29
CA ILE A 279 -3.66 1.74 34.02
C ILE A 279 -2.39 1.34 33.26
N ARG A 280 -1.23 1.27 33.95
CA ARG A 280 0.04 0.87 33.32
C ARG A 280 -0.02 -0.55 32.76
N ASP A 281 -0.62 -1.50 33.45
CA ASP A 281 -0.80 -2.86 32.94
C ASP A 281 -1.67 -2.91 31.69
N LEU A 282 -2.78 -2.18 31.69
CA LEU A 282 -3.69 -2.08 30.53
C LEU A 282 -3.04 -1.34 29.34
N GLU A 283 -2.26 -0.30 29.60
CA GLU A 283 -1.48 0.39 28.56
C GLU A 283 -0.43 -0.53 27.93
N ASN A 284 0.24 -1.38 28.72
CA ASN A 284 1.17 -2.39 28.22
C ASN A 284 0.46 -3.44 27.34
N LYS A 285 -0.70 -3.95 27.77
CA LYS A 285 -1.53 -4.87 26.96
C LYS A 285 -1.98 -4.22 25.66
N LEU A 286 -2.41 -2.98 25.70
CA LEU A 286 -2.78 -2.21 24.49
C LEU A 286 -1.58 -2.05 23.57
N LYS A 287 -0.38 -1.79 24.11
CA LYS A 287 0.87 -1.68 23.35
C LYS A 287 1.21 -2.97 22.61
N GLU A 288 1.14 -4.13 23.28
CA GLU A 288 1.39 -5.42 22.66
C GLU A 288 0.42 -5.69 21.49
N LEU A 289 -0.86 -5.37 21.67
CA LEU A 289 -1.89 -5.55 20.66
C LEU A 289 -1.65 -4.66 19.44
N VAL A 290 -1.30 -3.39 19.66
CA VAL A 290 -0.97 -2.44 18.59
C VAL A 290 0.32 -2.84 17.86
N LEU A 291 1.36 -3.31 18.57
CA LEU A 291 2.59 -3.80 17.94
C LEU A 291 2.35 -5.00 17.02
N LYS A 292 1.47 -5.93 17.41
CA LYS A 292 1.03 -7.04 16.55
C LYS A 292 0.33 -6.53 15.27
N GLU A 293 -0.55 -5.53 15.39
CA GLU A 293 -1.19 -4.90 14.22
C GLU A 293 -0.15 -4.20 13.31
N LEU A 294 0.79 -3.46 13.88
CA LEU A 294 1.80 -2.71 13.14
C LEU A 294 2.80 -3.62 12.42
N SER A 295 3.23 -4.73 13.02
CA SER A 295 4.10 -5.70 12.35
C SER A 295 3.46 -6.26 11.08
N GLY A 296 2.17 -6.57 11.12
CA GLY A 296 1.41 -6.98 9.94
C GLY A 296 1.32 -5.88 8.86
N VAL A 297 1.21 -4.60 9.24
CA VAL A 297 1.22 -3.47 8.30
C VAL A 297 2.61 -3.29 7.68
N ALA A 298 3.67 -3.40 8.45
CA ALA A 298 5.04 -3.26 7.99
C ALA A 298 5.42 -4.33 6.95
N ILE A 299 5.08 -5.60 7.21
CA ILE A 299 5.27 -6.71 6.27
C ILE A 299 4.53 -6.43 4.95
N ARG A 300 3.28 -5.97 5.00
CA ARG A 300 2.48 -5.66 3.80
C ARG A 300 3.00 -4.46 3.01
N SER A 301 3.52 -3.45 3.69
CA SER A 301 4.09 -2.26 3.05
C SER A 301 5.50 -2.47 2.52
N LYS A 302 6.15 -3.63 2.82
CA LYS A 302 7.57 -3.88 2.55
C LYS A 302 8.49 -2.79 3.11
N ALA A 303 8.10 -2.21 4.24
CA ALA A 303 8.86 -1.15 4.87
C ALA A 303 10.05 -1.75 5.62
N ARG A 304 11.26 -1.55 5.11
CA ARG A 304 12.53 -1.97 5.75
C ARG A 304 12.89 -1.18 7.02
N TRP A 305 12.15 -0.12 7.30
CA TRP A 305 12.49 0.82 8.39
C TRP A 305 12.30 0.26 9.81
N LEU A 306 11.57 -0.85 9.98
CA LEU A 306 11.43 -1.52 11.28
C LEU A 306 12.74 -2.18 11.75
N GLU A 307 13.66 -2.48 10.83
CA GLU A 307 14.95 -3.12 11.14
C GLU A 307 16.07 -2.11 11.45
N GLU A 308 15.94 -0.85 10.99
CA GLU A 308 16.99 0.17 11.07
C GLU A 308 16.76 1.29 12.12
N GLY A 309 15.73 1.18 12.98
CA GLY A 309 15.49 2.08 14.14
C GLY A 309 14.98 3.48 13.81
N GLU A 310 13.90 3.83 14.44
CA GLU A 310 13.27 5.08 14.92
C GLU A 310 13.48 6.44 14.22
N LYS A 311 14.10 6.58 13.05
CA LYS A 311 14.21 7.91 12.42
C LYS A 311 13.49 7.97 11.09
N PRO A 312 12.35 8.69 10.97
CA PRO A 312 11.74 9.02 9.69
C PRO A 312 12.70 9.93 8.92
N SER A 313 13.56 9.35 8.08
CA SER A 313 14.55 10.11 7.33
C SER A 313 13.90 10.83 6.13
N ARG A 314 14.46 12.01 5.73
CA ARG A 314 14.10 12.73 4.50
C ARG A 314 14.12 11.80 3.27
N PHE A 315 14.99 10.80 3.28
CA PHE A 315 15.13 9.80 2.23
C PHE A 315 13.89 8.93 2.08
N PHE A 316 13.30 8.45 3.20
CA PHE A 316 12.08 7.63 3.19
C PHE A 316 10.88 8.39 2.59
N PHE A 317 10.63 9.62 3.04
CA PHE A 317 9.53 10.44 2.52
C PHE A 317 9.74 10.86 1.06
N ARG A 318 10.99 11.01 0.62
CA ARG A 318 11.32 11.24 -0.78
C ARG A 318 11.01 10.02 -1.64
N LEU A 319 11.36 8.81 -1.20
CA LEU A 319 11.06 7.56 -1.90
C LEU A 319 9.55 7.32 -2.06
N GLU A 320 8.76 7.59 -1.03
CA GLU A 320 7.29 7.48 -1.10
C GLU A 320 6.69 8.51 -2.07
N ARG A 321 7.12 9.77 -2.02
CA ARG A 321 6.67 10.80 -2.99
C ARG A 321 7.00 10.44 -4.43
N GLU A 322 8.22 9.96 -4.67
CA GLU A 322 8.63 9.51 -6.00
C GLU A 322 7.83 8.29 -6.46
N ARG A 323 7.48 7.39 -5.54
CA ARG A 323 6.67 6.21 -5.84
C ARG A 323 5.22 6.56 -6.20
N ILE A 324 4.60 7.49 -5.49
CA ILE A 324 3.23 7.97 -5.77
C ILE A 324 3.18 8.69 -7.10
N LYS A 325 4.07 9.65 -7.35
CA LYS A 325 4.17 10.35 -8.64
C LYS A 325 4.39 9.41 -9.82
N ARG A 326 5.16 8.32 -9.63
CA ARG A 326 5.45 7.34 -10.68
C ARG A 326 4.30 6.38 -10.98
N ASN A 327 3.30 6.28 -10.12
CA ASN A 327 2.23 5.28 -10.22
C ASN A 327 0.83 5.89 -10.48
N SER A 328 0.73 7.21 -10.62
CA SER A 328 -0.54 7.90 -10.86
C SER A 328 -0.48 8.68 -12.16
N PHE A 329 -1.52 8.55 -12.98
CA PHE A 329 -1.71 9.39 -14.15
C PHE A 329 -2.47 10.64 -13.72
N PHE A 330 -1.86 11.81 -13.91
CA PHE A 330 -2.52 13.10 -13.74
C PHE A 330 -3.13 13.57 -15.07
N SER A 331 -2.49 13.19 -16.18
CA SER A 331 -2.93 13.43 -17.54
C SER A 331 -2.24 12.44 -18.47
N VAL A 332 -2.82 12.21 -19.65
CA VAL A 332 -2.21 11.45 -20.75
C VAL A 332 -2.44 12.20 -22.06
N LEU A 333 -1.61 11.94 -23.06
CA LEU A 333 -1.84 12.39 -24.44
C LEU A 333 -2.76 11.38 -25.13
N ASP A 334 -3.79 11.89 -25.80
CA ASP A 334 -4.65 11.09 -26.68
C ASP A 334 -3.94 10.73 -28.00
N SER A 335 -4.64 10.07 -28.91
CA SER A 335 -4.13 9.70 -30.24
C SER A 335 -3.79 10.89 -31.14
N ASN A 336 -4.23 12.11 -30.81
CA ASN A 336 -4.00 13.35 -31.53
C ASN A 336 -2.99 14.27 -30.83
N ASP A 337 -2.25 13.74 -29.83
CA ASP A 337 -1.31 14.48 -28.99
C ASP A 337 -1.99 15.61 -28.15
N VAL A 338 -3.31 15.53 -27.91
CA VAL A 338 -4.03 16.42 -27.01
C VAL A 338 -4.02 15.88 -25.59
N GLU A 339 -3.74 16.74 -24.61
CA GLU A 339 -3.67 16.36 -23.20
C GLU A 339 -5.06 16.23 -22.58
N VAL A 340 -5.40 15.05 -22.05
CA VAL A 340 -6.67 14.76 -21.36
C VAL A 340 -6.43 14.60 -19.86
N PHE A 341 -7.36 15.14 -19.05
CA PHE A 341 -7.22 15.25 -17.60
C PHE A 341 -8.30 14.50 -16.83
N SER A 342 -9.48 14.29 -17.41
CA SER A 342 -10.55 13.61 -16.71
C SER A 342 -10.23 12.13 -16.53
N HIS A 343 -10.54 11.58 -15.37
CA HIS A 343 -10.24 10.17 -15.05
C HIS A 343 -10.87 9.19 -16.05
N ALA A 344 -12.09 9.49 -16.50
CA ALA A 344 -12.80 8.66 -17.46
C ALA A 344 -12.12 8.66 -18.85
N GLU A 345 -11.69 9.84 -19.32
CA GLU A 345 -10.96 9.97 -20.60
C GLU A 345 -9.58 9.31 -20.51
N ILE A 346 -8.83 9.52 -19.41
CA ILE A 346 -7.54 8.84 -19.17
C ILE A 346 -7.71 7.31 -19.21
N GLU A 347 -8.75 6.77 -18.55
CA GLU A 347 -9.03 5.34 -18.55
C GLU A 347 -9.37 4.84 -19.97
N GLN A 348 -10.18 5.58 -20.71
CA GLN A 348 -10.55 5.27 -22.08
C GLN A 348 -9.32 5.26 -23.01
N GLU A 349 -8.47 6.28 -22.95
CA GLU A 349 -7.25 6.35 -23.77
C GLU A 349 -6.27 5.22 -23.46
N ILE A 350 -6.06 4.89 -22.18
CA ILE A 350 -5.22 3.76 -21.79
C ILE A 350 -5.77 2.45 -22.36
N VAL A 351 -7.07 2.20 -22.20
CA VAL A 351 -7.72 0.99 -22.73
C VAL A 351 -7.60 0.93 -24.24
N GLN A 352 -7.88 2.02 -24.95
CA GLN A 352 -7.81 2.09 -26.41
C GLN A 352 -6.38 1.84 -26.90
N PHE A 353 -5.38 2.50 -26.30
CA PHE A 353 -3.96 2.35 -26.67
C PHE A 353 -3.49 0.90 -26.55
N TYR A 354 -3.74 0.25 -25.41
CA TYR A 354 -3.29 -1.13 -25.19
C TYR A 354 -4.16 -2.16 -25.93
N SER A 355 -5.44 -1.90 -26.18
CA SER A 355 -6.27 -2.73 -27.04
C SER A 355 -5.75 -2.76 -28.48
N ASN A 356 -5.36 -1.60 -29.01
CA ASN A 356 -4.74 -1.52 -30.32
C ASN A 356 -3.37 -2.21 -30.35
N LEU A 357 -2.55 -2.00 -29.32
CA LEU A 357 -1.21 -2.61 -29.22
C LEU A 357 -1.26 -4.15 -29.17
N PHE A 358 -2.30 -4.72 -28.54
CA PHE A 358 -2.47 -6.17 -28.39
C PHE A 358 -3.40 -6.78 -29.44
N SER A 359 -3.93 -5.99 -30.36
CA SER A 359 -4.71 -6.52 -31.48
C SER A 359 -3.81 -7.27 -32.46
N SER A 360 -4.37 -8.31 -33.07
CA SER A 360 -3.65 -9.09 -34.08
C SER A 360 -3.50 -8.28 -35.37
N GLU A 361 -2.30 -8.23 -35.91
CA GLU A 361 -2.06 -7.69 -37.24
C GLU A 361 -2.30 -8.78 -38.31
N PRO A 362 -2.69 -8.38 -39.53
CA PRO A 362 -2.83 -9.31 -40.64
C PRO A 362 -1.48 -10.00 -40.94
N ILE A 363 -1.46 -11.31 -40.96
CA ILE A 363 -0.25 -12.09 -41.26
C ILE A 363 -0.29 -12.51 -42.72
N ASP A 364 0.73 -12.17 -43.50
CA ASP A 364 0.94 -12.76 -44.81
C ASP A 364 1.28 -14.25 -44.65
N THR A 365 0.36 -15.10 -45.07
CA THR A 365 0.49 -16.56 -44.93
C THR A 365 1.60 -17.13 -45.81
N LEU A 366 1.89 -16.50 -46.93
CA LEU A 366 2.96 -16.95 -47.83
C LEU A 366 4.34 -16.64 -47.24
N CYS A 367 4.53 -15.41 -46.73
CA CYS A 367 5.74 -15.03 -46.03
C CYS A 367 5.98 -15.91 -44.80
N LYS A 368 4.91 -16.20 -44.02
CA LYS A 368 5.01 -17.11 -42.88
C LYS A 368 5.46 -18.52 -43.29
N GLN A 369 4.89 -19.08 -44.36
CA GLN A 369 5.27 -20.41 -44.85
C GLN A 369 6.71 -20.42 -45.34
N THR A 370 7.16 -19.39 -46.05
CA THR A 370 8.55 -19.26 -46.52
C THR A 370 9.54 -19.19 -45.35
N CYS A 371 9.22 -18.37 -44.31
CA CYS A 371 10.05 -18.30 -43.11
C CYS A 371 10.11 -19.65 -42.37
N LEU A 372 8.97 -20.35 -42.24
CA LEU A 372 8.95 -21.65 -41.58
C LEU A 372 9.71 -22.74 -42.37
N ALA A 373 9.70 -22.68 -43.72
CA ALA A 373 10.42 -23.61 -44.60
C ALA A 373 11.95 -23.41 -44.55
N SER A 374 12.43 -22.23 -44.14
CA SER A 374 13.86 -21.95 -43.99
C SER A 374 14.45 -22.43 -42.65
N ILE A 375 13.62 -22.99 -41.74
CA ILE A 375 14.13 -23.51 -40.46
C ILE A 375 14.77 -24.88 -40.70
N GLU A 376 16.07 -24.98 -40.51
CA GLU A 376 16.83 -26.22 -40.68
C GLU A 376 16.88 -27.07 -39.39
N ASN A 377 16.88 -26.42 -38.23
CA ASN A 377 17.01 -27.10 -36.94
C ASN A 377 15.68 -27.70 -36.49
N HIS A 378 15.63 -29.02 -36.41
CA HIS A 378 14.46 -29.76 -35.95
C HIS A 378 14.80 -30.63 -34.76
N LEU A 379 13.86 -30.79 -33.84
CA LEU A 379 13.97 -31.73 -32.73
C LEU A 379 13.89 -33.18 -33.25
N ASP A 380 14.72 -34.07 -32.72
CA ASP A 380 14.59 -35.50 -32.92
C ASP A 380 13.35 -36.07 -32.18
N PHE A 381 13.05 -37.37 -32.38
CA PHE A 381 11.89 -38.02 -31.78
C PHE A 381 11.95 -38.03 -30.26
N SER A 382 13.12 -38.23 -29.65
CA SER A 382 13.31 -38.27 -28.20
C SER A 382 13.09 -36.88 -27.56
N GLN A 383 13.66 -35.86 -28.20
CA GLN A 383 13.53 -34.44 -27.79
C GLN A 383 12.06 -33.96 -27.87
N ARG A 384 11.33 -34.29 -28.97
CA ARG A 384 9.91 -33.98 -29.10
C ARG A 384 9.11 -34.64 -27.99
N ARG A 385 9.34 -35.94 -27.75
CA ARG A 385 8.65 -36.70 -26.73
C ARG A 385 8.88 -36.17 -25.32
N SER A 386 10.05 -35.58 -25.04
CA SER A 386 10.36 -34.93 -23.76
C SER A 386 9.55 -33.66 -23.51
N CYS A 387 9.07 -32.99 -24.57
CA CYS A 387 8.26 -31.79 -24.49
C CYS A 387 6.76 -32.06 -24.47
N GLU A 388 6.33 -33.24 -24.93
CA GLU A 388 4.93 -33.62 -25.13
C GLU A 388 4.35 -34.36 -23.92
N GLY A 389 3.04 -34.62 -23.99
CA GLY A 389 2.31 -35.44 -23.01
C GLY A 389 1.75 -34.64 -21.85
N PHE A 390 0.92 -35.33 -21.06
CA PHE A 390 0.30 -34.75 -19.87
C PHE A 390 1.33 -34.32 -18.82
N LEU A 391 0.98 -33.30 -18.06
CA LEU A 391 1.79 -32.84 -16.93
C LEU A 391 1.76 -33.88 -15.81
N SER A 392 2.84 -33.97 -15.05
CA SER A 392 2.94 -34.82 -13.84
C SER A 392 2.88 -33.95 -12.58
N LEU A 393 2.54 -34.55 -11.46
CA LEU A 393 2.53 -33.87 -10.16
C LEU A 393 3.94 -33.44 -9.76
N GLN A 394 4.95 -34.24 -10.11
CA GLN A 394 6.35 -33.89 -9.85
C GLN A 394 6.75 -32.59 -10.56
N GLU A 395 6.42 -32.44 -11.85
CA GLU A 395 6.72 -31.22 -12.61
C GLU A 395 6.04 -29.98 -12.02
N LEU A 396 4.78 -30.12 -11.61
CA LEU A 396 4.04 -29.02 -10.95
C LEU A 396 4.67 -28.68 -9.60
N SER A 397 5.10 -29.67 -8.82
CA SER A 397 5.75 -29.47 -7.51
C SER A 397 7.11 -28.77 -7.65
N GLU A 398 7.92 -29.17 -8.63
CA GLU A 398 9.17 -28.50 -8.96
C GLU A 398 8.92 -27.07 -9.43
N ALA A 399 7.90 -26.86 -10.28
CA ALA A 399 7.57 -25.54 -10.81
C ALA A 399 7.14 -24.57 -9.69
N VAL A 400 6.23 -24.98 -8.78
CA VAL A 400 5.81 -24.10 -7.67
C VAL A 400 6.96 -23.77 -6.73
N GLY A 401 7.85 -24.75 -6.45
CA GLY A 401 9.02 -24.58 -5.60
C GLY A 401 10.05 -23.57 -6.16
N THR A 402 10.09 -23.39 -7.47
CA THR A 402 11.01 -22.45 -8.13
C THR A 402 10.42 -21.04 -8.34
N LEU A 403 9.15 -20.81 -8.01
CA LEU A 403 8.53 -19.48 -8.12
C LEU A 403 9.02 -18.52 -7.03
N ASN A 404 9.27 -17.29 -7.41
CA ASN A 404 9.75 -16.25 -6.49
C ASN A 404 8.67 -15.85 -5.47
N LEU A 405 9.03 -15.93 -4.19
CA LEU A 405 8.19 -15.48 -3.08
C LEU A 405 8.06 -13.96 -3.00
N GLY A 406 7.07 -13.47 -2.28
CA GLY A 406 6.85 -12.04 -2.04
C GLY A 406 6.47 -11.23 -3.28
N LYS A 407 6.07 -11.87 -4.38
CA LYS A 407 5.60 -11.22 -5.61
C LYS A 407 4.09 -10.99 -5.57
N SER A 408 3.64 -9.96 -6.31
CA SER A 408 2.20 -9.66 -6.41
C SER A 408 1.46 -10.78 -7.14
N PRO A 409 0.32 -11.25 -6.62
CA PRO A 409 -0.55 -12.20 -7.30
C PRO A 409 -1.30 -11.56 -8.47
N GLY A 410 -2.00 -12.37 -9.24
CA GLY A 410 -2.94 -11.95 -10.29
C GLY A 410 -4.28 -11.46 -9.74
N SER A 411 -5.32 -11.53 -10.59
CA SER A 411 -6.67 -11.03 -10.31
C SER A 411 -7.41 -11.82 -9.22
N ASP A 412 -7.11 -13.10 -9.06
CA ASP A 412 -7.69 -13.94 -8.02
C ASP A 412 -7.13 -13.64 -6.62
N GLY A 413 -5.95 -13.05 -6.56
CA GLY A 413 -5.31 -12.59 -5.32
C GLY A 413 -4.54 -13.64 -4.55
N PHE A 414 -4.44 -14.89 -5.02
CA PHE A 414 -3.68 -15.96 -4.35
C PHE A 414 -2.18 -15.82 -4.62
N SER A 415 -1.37 -15.86 -3.55
CA SER A 415 0.08 -15.75 -3.61
C SER A 415 0.77 -17.10 -3.84
N VAL A 416 2.05 -17.10 -4.20
CA VAL A 416 2.87 -18.31 -4.29
C VAL A 416 2.96 -19.01 -2.94
N GLU A 417 3.12 -18.24 -1.86
CA GLU A 417 3.19 -18.75 -0.49
C GLU A 417 1.92 -19.51 -0.08
N PHE A 418 0.76 -19.04 -0.56
CA PHE A 418 -0.50 -19.75 -0.35
C PHE A 418 -0.50 -21.12 -1.02
N TYR A 419 -0.10 -21.20 -2.28
CA TYR A 419 -0.02 -22.48 -3.00
C TYR A 419 1.00 -23.42 -2.37
N LEU A 420 2.15 -22.94 -1.94
CA LEU A 420 3.17 -23.76 -1.26
C LEU A 420 2.66 -24.30 0.07
N HIS A 421 1.98 -23.48 0.87
CA HIS A 421 1.47 -23.88 2.18
C HIS A 421 0.41 -24.99 2.10
N PHE A 422 -0.48 -24.90 1.10
CA PHE A 422 -1.56 -25.87 0.89
C PHE A 422 -1.29 -26.82 -0.27
N TRP A 423 -0.02 -27.02 -0.67
CA TRP A 423 0.33 -27.78 -1.86
C TRP A 423 -0.10 -29.23 -1.82
N GLU A 424 -0.04 -29.87 -0.67
CA GLU A 424 -0.48 -31.26 -0.48
C GLU A 424 -1.95 -31.47 -0.89
N ILE A 425 -2.79 -30.47 -0.64
CA ILE A 425 -4.20 -30.51 -1.05
C ILE A 425 -4.36 -30.03 -2.50
N LEU A 426 -3.78 -28.89 -2.84
CA LEU A 426 -4.04 -28.20 -4.12
C LEU A 426 -3.37 -28.87 -5.32
N GLY A 427 -2.19 -29.48 -5.14
CA GLY A 427 -1.36 -29.98 -6.24
C GLY A 427 -2.05 -31.01 -7.12
N LEU A 428 -2.74 -31.99 -6.53
CA LEU A 428 -3.48 -33.02 -7.26
C LEU A 428 -4.65 -32.45 -8.08
N PHE A 429 -5.35 -31.46 -7.54
CA PHE A 429 -6.49 -30.88 -8.23
C PHE A 429 -6.02 -29.92 -9.34
N LEU A 430 -4.95 -29.15 -9.10
CA LEU A 430 -4.33 -28.35 -10.15
C LEU A 430 -3.81 -29.22 -11.30
N LEU A 431 -3.26 -30.40 -11.01
CA LEU A 431 -2.85 -31.36 -12.03
C LEU A 431 -4.03 -31.82 -12.90
N ARG A 432 -5.17 -32.18 -12.28
CA ARG A 432 -6.37 -32.55 -13.00
C ARG A 432 -6.88 -31.42 -13.90
N VAL A 433 -6.92 -30.20 -13.36
CA VAL A 433 -7.32 -29.00 -14.10
C VAL A 433 -6.38 -28.75 -15.27
N ALA A 434 -5.07 -28.76 -15.04
CA ALA A 434 -4.06 -28.52 -16.07
C ALA A 434 -4.18 -29.54 -17.22
N ASN A 435 -4.29 -30.84 -16.89
CA ASN A 435 -4.41 -31.87 -17.90
C ASN A 435 -5.75 -31.84 -18.64
N GLN A 436 -6.84 -31.36 -17.99
CA GLN A 436 -8.09 -31.10 -18.69
C GLN A 436 -7.97 -29.91 -19.65
N CYS A 437 -7.28 -28.81 -19.23
CA CYS A 437 -6.98 -27.69 -20.12
C CYS A 437 -6.21 -28.11 -21.36
N PHE A 438 -5.26 -29.05 -21.23
CA PHE A 438 -4.52 -29.62 -22.36
C PHE A 438 -5.41 -30.42 -23.31
N ARG A 439 -6.28 -31.28 -22.77
CA ARG A 439 -7.22 -32.05 -23.61
C ARG A 439 -8.16 -31.15 -24.41
N ASP A 440 -8.66 -30.10 -23.76
CA ASP A 440 -9.68 -29.23 -24.35
C ASP A 440 -9.06 -28.13 -25.23
N GLY A 441 -7.74 -27.91 -25.19
CA GLY A 441 -7.05 -26.81 -25.86
C GLY A 441 -7.45 -25.43 -25.31
N ASN A 442 -8.02 -25.38 -24.09
CA ASN A 442 -8.57 -24.14 -23.53
C ASN A 442 -8.39 -24.07 -22.00
N LEU A 443 -7.93 -22.92 -21.51
CA LEU A 443 -7.72 -22.66 -20.09
C LEU A 443 -9.03 -22.40 -19.33
N CYS A 444 -8.98 -22.47 -17.99
CA CYS A 444 -10.03 -21.94 -17.11
C CYS A 444 -10.20 -20.44 -17.33
N ASP A 445 -11.38 -19.90 -17.12
CA ASP A 445 -11.64 -18.48 -17.37
C ASP A 445 -10.83 -17.57 -16.42
N SER A 446 -10.64 -17.98 -15.17
CA SER A 446 -9.78 -17.26 -14.25
C SER A 446 -8.30 -17.21 -14.68
N MET A 447 -7.82 -18.19 -15.46
CA MET A 447 -6.44 -18.24 -15.94
C MET A 447 -6.21 -17.37 -17.19
N LYS A 448 -7.28 -17.07 -17.95
CA LYS A 448 -7.22 -16.22 -19.16
C LYS A 448 -7.05 -14.73 -18.82
N GLY A 449 -7.51 -14.33 -17.64
CA GLY A 449 -7.46 -12.93 -17.20
C GLY A 449 -6.14 -12.56 -16.55
N SER A 450 -5.71 -11.33 -16.77
CA SER A 450 -4.57 -10.73 -16.07
C SER A 450 -4.88 -9.30 -15.61
N VAL A 451 -4.12 -8.83 -14.62
CA VAL A 451 -4.13 -7.42 -14.23
C VAL A 451 -2.90 -6.75 -14.79
N THR A 452 -3.08 -5.85 -15.73
CA THR A 452 -1.96 -5.10 -16.30
C THR A 452 -1.66 -3.87 -15.44
N ARG A 453 -0.41 -3.74 -15.01
CA ARG A 453 0.11 -2.57 -14.31
C ARG A 453 1.09 -1.84 -15.20
N LEU A 454 0.89 -0.54 -15.36
CA LEU A 454 1.77 0.30 -16.16
C LEU A 454 2.95 0.79 -15.32
N ILE A 455 4.17 0.66 -15.85
CA ILE A 455 5.41 1.11 -15.23
C ILE A 455 6.14 2.04 -16.20
N TYR A 456 6.36 3.28 -15.76
CA TYR A 456 7.08 4.26 -16.57
C TYR A 456 8.53 3.84 -16.84
N LYS A 457 8.96 3.95 -18.11
CA LYS A 457 10.32 3.56 -18.58
C LYS A 457 11.44 4.50 -18.11
N LYS A 458 11.10 5.58 -17.41
CA LYS A 458 12.02 6.64 -16.95
C LYS A 458 12.74 7.38 -18.08
N ARG A 459 12.17 7.40 -19.27
CA ARG A 459 12.66 8.13 -20.45
C ARG A 459 11.47 8.63 -21.27
N GLY A 460 11.64 9.79 -21.92
CA GLY A 460 10.60 10.44 -22.71
C GLY A 460 9.54 11.13 -21.85
N ASP A 461 8.47 11.61 -22.48
CA ASP A 461 7.37 12.27 -21.77
C ASP A 461 6.51 11.24 -21.02
N ILE A 462 6.26 11.50 -19.72
CA ILE A 462 5.45 10.66 -18.84
C ILE A 462 3.98 10.60 -19.29
N LYS A 463 3.49 11.62 -20.00
CA LYS A 463 2.12 11.68 -20.51
C LYS A 463 1.90 10.76 -21.71
N ASN A 464 2.97 10.36 -22.40
CA ASN A 464 2.89 9.50 -23.58
C ASN A 464 2.90 8.03 -23.15
N LEU A 465 1.83 7.28 -23.47
CA LEU A 465 1.65 5.87 -23.11
C LEU A 465 2.72 4.94 -23.72
N LYS A 466 3.35 5.31 -24.83
CA LYS A 466 4.50 4.59 -25.43
C LYS A 466 5.70 4.49 -24.48
N ASN A 467 5.81 5.41 -23.50
CA ASN A 467 6.87 5.43 -22.50
C ASN A 467 6.56 4.60 -21.25
N TRP A 468 5.48 3.84 -21.27
CA TRP A 468 5.10 2.94 -20.19
C TRP A 468 5.22 1.48 -20.61
N ARG A 469 5.60 0.62 -19.65
CA ARG A 469 5.65 -0.84 -19.84
C ARG A 469 4.42 -1.47 -19.24
N PRO A 470 3.60 -2.21 -20.02
CA PRO A 470 2.52 -3.01 -19.47
C PRO A 470 3.11 -4.27 -18.82
N ILE A 471 2.96 -4.40 -17.52
CA ILE A 471 3.37 -5.59 -16.76
C ILE A 471 2.12 -6.35 -16.35
N SER A 472 1.92 -7.52 -16.93
CA SER A 472 0.78 -8.38 -16.63
C SER A 472 1.02 -9.20 -15.36
N LEU A 473 0.13 -9.05 -14.38
CA LEU A 473 0.10 -9.85 -13.17
C LEU A 473 -0.85 -11.04 -13.41
N LEU A 474 -0.26 -12.20 -13.67
CA LEU A 474 -0.96 -13.45 -13.93
C LEU A 474 -1.24 -14.19 -12.63
N ASN A 475 -2.30 -15.01 -12.61
CA ASN A 475 -2.63 -15.88 -11.51
C ASN A 475 -1.57 -16.97 -11.31
N VAL A 476 -1.38 -17.40 -10.07
CA VAL A 476 -0.26 -18.30 -9.71
C VAL A 476 -0.46 -19.70 -10.29
N ASP A 477 -1.70 -20.22 -10.35
CA ASP A 477 -2.03 -21.49 -11.00
C ASP A 477 -1.59 -21.51 -12.47
N TYR A 478 -1.87 -20.46 -13.23
CA TYR A 478 -1.38 -20.30 -14.59
C TYR A 478 0.15 -20.24 -14.66
N LYS A 479 0.79 -19.51 -13.73
CA LYS A 479 2.25 -19.42 -13.67
C LYS A 479 2.90 -20.77 -13.42
N ILE A 480 2.31 -21.62 -12.59
CA ILE A 480 2.81 -22.98 -12.31
C ILE A 480 2.79 -23.80 -13.61
N ILE A 481 1.65 -23.82 -14.31
CA ILE A 481 1.51 -24.55 -15.58
C ILE A 481 2.50 -24.03 -16.64
N SER A 482 2.55 -22.72 -16.80
CA SER A 482 3.49 -22.05 -17.75
C SER A 482 4.94 -22.34 -17.41
N LYS A 483 5.30 -22.43 -16.12
CA LYS A 483 6.65 -22.76 -15.68
C LYS A 483 7.05 -24.19 -16.03
N VAL A 484 6.12 -25.14 -15.91
CA VAL A 484 6.36 -26.54 -16.35
C VAL A 484 6.67 -26.58 -17.84
N LEU A 485 5.82 -25.92 -18.65
CA LEU A 485 6.05 -25.86 -20.11
C LEU A 485 7.39 -25.19 -20.46
N THR A 486 7.72 -24.09 -19.77
CA THR A 486 9.02 -23.42 -19.91
C THR A 486 10.18 -24.35 -19.54
N SER A 487 10.03 -25.17 -18.49
CA SER A 487 11.07 -26.10 -18.05
C SER A 487 11.26 -27.25 -19.04
N ARG A 488 10.17 -27.74 -19.66
CA ARG A 488 10.26 -28.73 -20.74
C ARG A 488 10.97 -28.14 -21.96
N LEU A 489 10.54 -26.96 -22.42
CA LEU A 489 11.11 -26.29 -23.58
C LEU A 489 12.58 -25.93 -23.35
N ALA A 490 12.97 -25.52 -22.15
CA ALA A 490 14.35 -25.14 -21.82
C ALA A 490 15.36 -26.27 -22.10
N LYS A 491 14.94 -27.55 -21.98
CA LYS A 491 15.80 -28.71 -22.23
C LYS A 491 16.17 -28.89 -23.68
N VAL A 492 15.39 -28.33 -24.60
CA VAL A 492 15.58 -28.52 -26.06
C VAL A 492 15.89 -27.22 -26.79
N LEU A 493 15.92 -26.07 -26.11
CA LEU A 493 16.17 -24.77 -26.73
C LEU A 493 17.54 -24.70 -27.44
N GLU A 494 18.56 -25.29 -26.87
CA GLU A 494 19.92 -25.29 -27.46
C GLU A 494 19.99 -25.96 -28.83
N PHE A 495 19.09 -26.91 -29.12
CA PHE A 495 19.07 -27.65 -30.39
C PHE A 495 18.32 -26.93 -31.52
N ILE A 496 17.39 -26.02 -31.17
CA ILE A 496 16.50 -25.35 -32.14
C ILE A 496 16.82 -23.86 -32.32
N VAL A 497 17.47 -23.23 -31.33
CA VAL A 497 17.80 -21.81 -31.40
C VAL A 497 19.21 -21.61 -31.96
N ASN A 498 19.33 -20.73 -32.96
CA ASN A 498 20.63 -20.40 -33.57
C ASN A 498 21.68 -20.10 -32.48
N PRO A 499 22.93 -20.61 -32.60
CA PRO A 499 24.02 -20.34 -31.66
C PRO A 499 24.26 -18.86 -31.35
N ASP A 500 24.05 -17.97 -32.32
CA ASP A 500 24.25 -16.53 -32.17
C ASP A 500 23.20 -15.86 -31.26
N GLN A 501 22.07 -16.51 -31.04
CA GLN A 501 21.06 -16.05 -30.09
C GLN A 501 21.46 -16.45 -28.67
N THR A 502 22.05 -15.53 -27.93
CA THR A 502 22.53 -15.79 -26.57
C THR A 502 21.51 -15.35 -25.49
N CYS A 503 20.60 -14.43 -25.83
CA CYS A 503 19.61 -13.94 -24.87
C CYS A 503 18.54 -15.00 -24.58
N SER A 504 18.25 -15.23 -23.29
CA SER A 504 17.18 -16.11 -22.79
C SER A 504 17.32 -17.60 -23.14
N VAL A 505 18.47 -18.04 -23.61
CA VAL A 505 18.78 -19.47 -23.80
C VAL A 505 19.65 -19.96 -22.64
N PRO A 506 19.24 -21.02 -21.91
CA PRO A 506 20.04 -21.55 -20.81
C PRO A 506 21.47 -21.91 -21.24
N GLY A 507 22.45 -21.58 -20.38
CA GLY A 507 23.86 -21.87 -20.65
C GLY A 507 24.58 -20.92 -21.62
N ARG A 508 23.85 -20.03 -22.31
CA ARG A 508 24.45 -19.04 -23.22
C ARG A 508 24.67 -17.69 -22.54
N SER A 509 25.69 -16.94 -22.98
CA SER A 509 26.05 -15.64 -22.41
C SER A 509 26.26 -14.60 -23.50
N ILE A 510 25.90 -13.35 -23.23
CA ILE A 510 26.17 -12.21 -24.10
C ILE A 510 27.68 -12.02 -24.35
N PHE A 511 28.55 -12.49 -23.43
CA PHE A 511 29.99 -12.44 -23.61
C PHE A 511 30.45 -13.21 -24.85
N SER A 512 29.78 -14.30 -25.24
CA SER A 512 30.08 -15.04 -26.47
C SER A 512 29.90 -14.17 -27.71
N ASN A 513 28.81 -13.37 -27.76
CA ASN A 513 28.59 -12.46 -28.89
C ASN A 513 29.59 -11.31 -28.90
N VAL A 514 29.97 -10.79 -27.72
CA VAL A 514 31.01 -9.74 -27.63
C VAL A 514 32.36 -10.25 -28.09
N THR A 515 32.73 -11.49 -27.73
CA THR A 515 33.97 -12.14 -28.19
C THR A 515 33.93 -12.37 -29.69
N LEU A 516 32.83 -12.93 -30.21
CA LEU A 516 32.66 -13.16 -31.66
C LEU A 516 32.80 -11.85 -32.46
N LEU A 517 32.15 -10.77 -32.01
CA LEU A 517 32.27 -9.46 -32.65
C LEU A 517 33.72 -8.95 -32.67
N ARG A 518 34.44 -9.12 -31.56
CA ARG A 518 35.86 -8.74 -31.49
C ARG A 518 36.69 -9.58 -32.45
N ASP A 519 36.53 -10.89 -32.45
CA ASP A 519 37.26 -11.80 -33.31
C ASP A 519 36.98 -11.53 -34.80
N ILE A 520 35.75 -11.16 -35.17
CA ILE A 520 35.40 -10.72 -36.53
C ILE A 520 36.11 -9.40 -36.88
N ILE A 521 36.16 -8.44 -35.97
CA ILE A 521 36.85 -7.16 -36.18
C ILE A 521 38.35 -7.39 -36.38
N ASP A 522 38.95 -8.22 -35.53
CA ASP A 522 40.38 -8.56 -35.63
C ASP A 522 40.68 -9.27 -36.97
N PHE A 523 39.86 -10.24 -37.39
CA PHE A 523 39.98 -10.93 -38.68
C PHE A 523 39.90 -9.97 -39.90
N ILE A 524 38.92 -9.03 -39.87
CA ILE A 524 38.77 -8.03 -40.94
C ILE A 524 39.98 -7.11 -41.01
N GLN A 525 40.57 -6.74 -39.89
CA GLN A 525 41.79 -5.92 -39.84
C GLN A 525 43.02 -6.66 -40.38
N GLU A 526 43.12 -7.96 -40.12
CA GLU A 526 44.22 -8.80 -40.60
C GLU A 526 44.11 -9.12 -42.10
N THR A 527 42.88 -9.25 -42.62
CA THR A 527 42.64 -9.63 -44.02
C THR A 527 42.43 -8.45 -44.96
N ASP A 528 42.37 -7.23 -44.45
CA ASP A 528 42.05 -5.99 -45.19
C ASP A 528 40.72 -6.07 -45.97
N GLU A 529 39.76 -6.85 -45.45
CA GLU A 529 38.43 -7.01 -46.02
C GLU A 529 37.47 -5.92 -45.56
N CYS A 530 36.49 -5.57 -46.42
CA CYS A 530 35.45 -4.63 -46.06
C CYS A 530 34.26 -5.36 -45.47
N ALA A 531 33.80 -4.98 -44.27
CA ALA A 531 32.59 -5.50 -43.68
C ALA A 531 31.69 -4.38 -43.16
N ILE A 532 30.40 -4.63 -43.14
CA ILE A 532 29.36 -3.73 -42.56
C ILE A 532 28.73 -4.45 -41.40
N LEU A 533 28.82 -3.85 -40.19
CA LEU A 533 28.10 -4.31 -39.02
C LEU A 533 26.71 -3.66 -39.03
N VAL A 534 25.65 -4.47 -39.10
CA VAL A 534 24.27 -4.03 -38.99
C VAL A 534 23.76 -4.41 -37.60
N SER A 535 23.44 -3.41 -36.76
CA SER A 535 22.92 -3.62 -35.40
C SER A 535 21.40 -3.51 -35.33
#